data_04d4e1ba787280c3b240939caa1d664b
#
_entry.id   04d4e1ba787280c3b240939caa1d664b
#
_cell.length_a   1.000
_cell.length_b   1.000
_cell.length_c   1.000
_cell.angle_alpha   90.00
_cell.angle_beta   90.00
_cell.angle_gamma   90.00
#
_symmetry.space_group_name_H-M   'P 1'
#
loop_
_entity.id
_entity.type
_entity.pdbx_description
1 polymer ?
#
loop_
_entity_poly.entity_id
_entity_poly.type
_entity_poly.pdbx_seq_one_letter_code
_entity_poly.pdbx_strand_id
1 'polypeptide(L)'
;MAQTKELKPLTHAETELMNLLWDHSQGLTVKDLVEQYPEPQPAYTTVGTFLKILEAKGFVEHRRLGGSGRTFVYSPLLTREKYVTQVLRDVKDNIFGSSVKKMLSFFVQSEELSEAELQEILSMIAPGDEPASDTSMNPEMKIQWCTTY
;
A
#
# COMPACT_ATOMS: atom_id res chain seq x y z
N MET A 1 -17.26 10.81 -16.11
CA MET A 1 -16.94 9.37 -16.16
C MET A 1 -15.51 9.20 -15.69
N ALA A 2 -15.36 8.71 -14.49
CA ALA A 2 -14.06 8.37 -14.00
C ALA A 2 -13.52 7.19 -14.82
N GLN A 3 -12.58 7.46 -15.67
CA GLN A 3 -11.75 6.40 -16.18
C GLN A 3 -11.04 5.82 -14.96
N THR A 4 -11.47 4.66 -14.56
CA THR A 4 -10.69 3.82 -13.68
C THR A 4 -9.37 3.60 -14.41
N LYS A 5 -8.41 4.46 -14.12
CA LYS A 5 -7.05 4.27 -14.59
C LYS A 5 -6.63 2.94 -13.99
N GLU A 6 -6.59 1.90 -14.83
CA GLU A 6 -6.10 0.60 -14.42
C GLU A 6 -4.76 0.78 -13.76
N LEU A 7 -4.71 0.55 -12.46
CA LEU A 7 -3.48 0.61 -11.72
C LEU A 7 -2.58 -0.51 -12.21
N LYS A 8 -1.50 -0.12 -12.84
CA LYS A 8 -0.47 -1.10 -13.21
C LYS A 8 0.07 -1.72 -11.93
N PRO A 9 0.13 -3.06 -11.86
CA PRO A 9 0.63 -3.71 -10.66
C PRO A 9 2.08 -3.32 -10.38
N LEU A 10 2.42 -3.20 -9.11
CA LEU A 10 3.79 -2.95 -8.68
C LEU A 10 4.60 -4.25 -8.69
N THR A 11 5.85 -4.16 -9.13
CA THR A 11 6.81 -5.24 -8.94
C THR A 11 7.24 -5.30 -7.47
N HIS A 12 7.90 -6.37 -7.08
CA HIS A 12 8.39 -6.51 -5.70
C HIS A 12 9.31 -5.35 -5.30
N ALA A 13 10.28 -5.03 -6.14
CA ALA A 13 11.21 -3.92 -5.88
C ALA A 13 10.50 -2.56 -5.80
N GLU A 14 9.51 -2.33 -6.66
CA GLU A 14 8.70 -1.11 -6.63
C GLU A 14 7.86 -1.05 -5.35
N THR A 15 7.35 -2.18 -4.89
CA THR A 15 6.58 -2.27 -3.64
C THR A 15 7.45 -1.93 -2.43
N GLU A 16 8.67 -2.44 -2.38
CA GLU A 16 9.61 -2.09 -1.31
C GLU A 16 9.85 -0.59 -1.24
N LEU A 17 10.10 0.04 -2.38
CA LEU A 17 10.30 1.48 -2.45
C LEU A 17 9.04 2.25 -2.04
N MET A 18 7.88 1.82 -2.51
CA MET A 18 6.62 2.46 -2.12
C MET A 18 6.33 2.32 -0.63
N ASN A 19 6.66 1.20 -0.01
CA ASN A 19 6.51 1.04 1.43
C ASN A 19 7.32 2.08 2.21
N LEU A 20 8.54 2.35 1.80
CA LEU A 20 9.36 3.41 2.41
C LEU A 20 8.72 4.79 2.25
N LEU A 21 8.19 5.08 1.07
CA LEU A 21 7.52 6.35 0.81
C LEU A 21 6.21 6.48 1.58
N TRP A 22 5.43 5.41 1.69
CA TRP A 22 4.19 5.42 2.47
C TRP A 22 4.43 5.62 3.96
N ASP A 23 5.55 5.11 4.47
CA ASP A 23 5.94 5.30 5.87
C ASP A 23 6.44 6.73 6.14
N HIS A 24 6.80 7.47 5.09
CA HIS A 24 7.31 8.84 5.17
C HIS A 24 6.50 9.77 4.26
N SER A 25 5.26 10.03 4.66
CA SER A 25 4.30 10.81 3.85
C SER A 25 4.77 12.23 3.49
N GLN A 26 5.72 12.78 4.22
CA GLN A 26 6.28 14.09 3.95
C GLN A 26 7.18 14.12 2.71
N GLY A 27 7.56 12.96 2.22
CA GLY A 27 8.45 12.79 1.10
C GLY A 27 9.90 12.58 1.52
N LEU A 28 10.63 11.93 0.63
CA LEU A 28 12.05 11.60 0.81
C LEU A 28 12.83 11.94 -0.45
N THR A 29 14.09 12.35 -0.27
CA THR A 29 15.03 12.45 -1.38
C THR A 29 15.52 11.06 -1.77
N VAL A 30 16.15 10.94 -2.93
CA VAL A 30 16.76 9.65 -3.35
C VAL A 30 17.79 9.20 -2.33
N LYS A 31 18.56 10.12 -1.80
CA LYS A 31 19.57 9.82 -0.76
C LYS A 31 18.93 9.26 0.51
N ASP A 32 17.88 9.92 0.98
CA ASP A 32 17.14 9.45 2.17
C ASP A 32 16.56 8.06 1.94
N LEU A 33 16.03 7.80 0.74
CA LEU A 33 15.47 6.49 0.39
C LEU A 33 16.55 5.41 0.44
N VAL A 34 17.71 5.65 -0.15
CA VAL A 34 18.82 4.70 -0.11
C VAL A 34 19.19 4.36 1.34
N GLU A 35 19.26 5.37 2.21
CA GLU A 35 19.58 5.19 3.62
C GLU A 35 18.55 4.38 4.39
N GLN A 36 17.30 4.36 3.94
CA GLN A 36 16.22 3.59 4.57
C GLN A 36 16.24 2.10 4.20
N TYR A 37 16.92 1.73 3.12
CA TYR A 37 17.02 0.33 2.74
C TYR A 37 17.94 -0.45 3.69
N PRO A 38 17.60 -1.71 3.99
CA PRO A 38 18.52 -2.58 4.72
C PRO A 38 19.76 -2.90 3.88
N GLU A 39 20.82 -3.27 4.53
CA GLU A 39 22.03 -3.73 3.82
C GLU A 39 21.80 -5.07 3.09
N PRO A 40 22.27 -5.26 1.87
CA PRO A 40 23.06 -4.28 1.08
C PRO A 40 22.15 -3.23 0.44
N GLN A 41 22.51 -1.95 0.62
CA GLN A 41 21.73 -0.85 0.08
C GLN A 41 21.81 -0.82 -1.45
N PRO A 42 20.70 -0.50 -2.15
CA PRO A 42 20.72 -0.34 -3.59
C PRO A 42 21.52 0.90 -4.01
N ALA A 43 22.00 0.89 -5.24
CA ALA A 43 22.69 2.04 -5.79
C ALA A 43 21.73 3.23 -5.94
N TYR A 44 22.24 4.43 -5.73
CA TYR A 44 21.51 5.68 -5.91
C TYR A 44 20.81 5.75 -7.28
N THR A 45 21.52 5.37 -8.32
CA THR A 45 20.98 5.37 -9.70
C THR A 45 19.84 4.38 -9.87
N THR A 46 19.90 3.23 -9.19
CA THR A 46 18.86 2.21 -9.22
C THR A 46 17.56 2.74 -8.60
N VAL A 47 17.65 3.35 -7.43
CA VAL A 47 16.51 3.96 -6.75
C VAL A 47 15.92 5.08 -7.61
N GLY A 48 16.77 5.92 -8.17
CA GLY A 48 16.35 6.98 -9.08
C GLY A 48 15.59 6.47 -10.31
N THR A 49 16.01 5.35 -10.86
CA THR A 49 15.32 4.71 -11.99
C THR A 49 13.95 4.18 -11.58
N PHE A 50 13.84 3.52 -10.43
CA PHE A 50 12.56 3.04 -9.92
C PHE A 50 11.59 4.19 -9.65
N LEU A 51 12.09 5.31 -9.11
CA LEU A 51 11.26 6.50 -8.89
C LEU A 51 10.69 7.06 -10.19
N LYS A 52 11.48 7.08 -11.27
CA LYS A 52 11.00 7.51 -12.58
C LYS A 52 9.91 6.58 -13.11
N ILE A 53 10.09 5.29 -12.94
CA ILE A 53 9.09 4.30 -13.34
C ILE A 53 7.80 4.49 -12.53
N LEU A 54 7.90 4.66 -11.22
CA LEU A 54 6.75 4.89 -10.34
C LEU A 54 6.04 6.20 -10.67
N GLU A 55 6.78 7.24 -11.00
CA GLU A 55 6.20 8.52 -11.42
C GLU A 55 5.44 8.36 -12.74
N ALA A 56 6.00 7.64 -13.70
CA ALA A 56 5.33 7.34 -14.97
C ALA A 56 4.06 6.50 -14.77
N LYS A 57 4.05 5.60 -13.79
CA LYS A 57 2.86 4.82 -13.42
C LYS A 57 1.82 5.63 -12.62
N GLY A 58 2.18 6.82 -12.14
CA GLY A 58 1.29 7.68 -11.36
C GLY A 58 1.24 7.39 -9.87
N PHE A 59 2.24 6.71 -9.32
CA PHE A 59 2.30 6.38 -7.90
C PHE A 59 2.98 7.45 -7.06
N VAL A 60 3.92 8.19 -7.65
CA VAL A 60 4.69 9.22 -6.94
C VAL A 60 4.73 10.50 -7.75
N GLU A 61 5.01 11.59 -7.06
CA GLU A 61 5.35 12.87 -7.64
C GLU A 61 6.64 13.38 -7.04
N HIS A 62 7.31 14.29 -7.74
CA HIS A 62 8.47 14.96 -7.21
C HIS A 62 8.26 16.47 -7.18
N ARG A 63 8.92 17.11 -6.22
CA ARG A 63 8.98 18.57 -6.12
C ARG A 63 10.42 18.96 -5.80
N ARG A 64 10.79 20.16 -6.23
CA ARG A 64 12.09 20.70 -5.83
C ARG A 64 12.08 21.09 -4.35
N LEU A 65 13.10 20.66 -3.65
CA LEU A 65 13.38 21.18 -2.32
C LEU A 65 13.86 22.64 -2.51
N GLY A 66 13.26 23.58 -1.79
CA GLY A 66 13.46 25.02 -1.99
C GLY A 66 14.91 25.46 -2.05
N GLY A 67 15.19 26.47 -2.86
CA GLY A 67 16.52 27.02 -3.08
C GLY A 67 17.07 26.71 -4.49
N SER A 68 18.32 27.06 -4.71
CA SER A 68 19.02 26.85 -5.99
C SER A 68 19.49 25.41 -6.21
N GLY A 69 19.11 24.49 -5.33
CA GLY A 69 19.53 23.09 -5.41
C GLY A 69 18.77 22.27 -6.45
N ARG A 70 19.42 21.25 -6.97
CA ARG A 70 18.82 20.24 -7.86
C ARG A 70 18.25 19.04 -7.12
N THR A 71 17.92 19.22 -5.85
CA THR A 71 17.42 18.14 -5.01
C THR A 71 15.91 18.03 -5.16
N PHE A 72 15.44 16.83 -5.45
CA PHE A 72 14.03 16.52 -5.55
C PHE A 72 13.58 15.68 -4.37
N VAL A 73 12.39 15.99 -3.88
CA VAL A 73 11.69 15.20 -2.87
C VAL A 73 10.56 14.45 -3.55
N TYR A 74 10.51 13.16 -3.34
CA TYR A 74 9.50 12.28 -3.88
C TYR A 74 8.48 11.95 -2.80
N SER A 75 7.21 12.03 -3.14
CA SER A 75 6.11 11.70 -2.23
C SER A 75 5.05 10.88 -2.94
N PRO A 76 4.32 10.01 -2.20
CA PRO A 76 3.30 9.18 -2.82
C PRO A 76 2.08 10.02 -3.24
N LEU A 77 1.59 9.78 -4.45
CA LEU A 77 0.32 10.32 -4.96
C LEU A 77 -0.85 9.46 -4.53
N LEU A 78 -0.62 8.17 -4.35
CA LEU A 78 -1.62 7.19 -4.00
C LEU A 78 -1.31 6.66 -2.60
N THR A 79 -2.32 6.64 -1.72
CA THR A 79 -2.15 6.09 -0.39
C THR A 79 -2.03 4.57 -0.43
N ARG A 80 -1.37 3.99 0.59
CA ARG A 80 -1.28 2.53 0.73
C ARG A 80 -2.67 1.89 0.72
N GLU A 81 -3.61 2.47 1.46
CA GLU A 81 -4.97 1.97 1.57
C GLU A 81 -5.70 1.93 0.22
N LYS A 82 -5.54 2.97 -0.57
CA LYS A 82 -6.13 3.01 -1.92
C LYS A 82 -5.53 1.93 -2.83
N TYR A 83 -4.22 1.78 -2.78
CA TYR A 83 -3.53 0.74 -3.57
C TYR A 83 -3.99 -0.65 -3.16
N VAL A 84 -3.97 -0.94 -1.86
CA VAL A 84 -4.41 -2.24 -1.31
C VAL A 84 -5.86 -2.53 -1.69
N THR A 85 -6.75 -1.54 -1.55
CA THR A 85 -8.16 -1.69 -1.91
C THR A 85 -8.32 -2.11 -3.38
N GLN A 86 -7.56 -1.49 -4.27
CA GLN A 86 -7.64 -1.80 -5.70
C GLN A 86 -7.07 -3.17 -6.03
N VAL A 87 -5.93 -3.52 -5.46
CA VAL A 87 -5.30 -4.83 -5.67
C VAL A 87 -6.21 -5.94 -5.16
N LEU A 88 -6.76 -5.81 -3.96
CA LEU A 88 -7.65 -6.82 -3.39
C LEU A 88 -8.96 -6.93 -4.16
N ARG A 89 -9.48 -5.80 -4.65
CA ARG A 89 -10.67 -5.80 -5.49
C ARG A 89 -10.42 -6.56 -6.79
N ASP A 90 -9.28 -6.32 -7.44
CA ASP A 90 -8.92 -7.01 -8.67
C ASP A 90 -8.77 -8.52 -8.44
N VAL A 91 -8.10 -8.91 -7.37
CA VAL A 91 -7.98 -10.33 -6.99
C VAL A 91 -9.35 -10.95 -6.73
N LYS A 92 -10.18 -10.26 -5.94
CA LYS A 92 -11.55 -10.72 -5.65
C LYS A 92 -12.35 -10.92 -6.92
N ASP A 93 -12.35 -9.93 -7.80
CA ASP A 93 -13.20 -9.94 -9.00
C ASP A 93 -12.71 -10.92 -10.06
N ASN A 94 -11.40 -11.02 -10.26
CA ASN A 94 -10.83 -11.81 -11.34
C ASN A 94 -10.56 -13.27 -10.96
N ILE A 95 -10.27 -13.54 -9.69
CA ILE A 95 -9.86 -14.87 -9.23
C ILE A 95 -10.95 -15.54 -8.39
N PHE A 96 -11.66 -14.78 -7.57
CA PHE A 96 -12.66 -15.33 -6.65
C PHE A 96 -14.11 -15.04 -7.07
N GLY A 97 -14.33 -14.70 -8.35
CA GLY A 97 -15.68 -14.51 -8.88
C GLY A 97 -16.47 -13.41 -8.17
N SER A 98 -15.80 -12.32 -7.79
CA SER A 98 -16.38 -11.18 -7.05
C SER A 98 -16.92 -11.53 -5.65
N SER A 99 -16.43 -12.62 -5.06
CA SER A 99 -16.88 -13.07 -3.74
C SER A 99 -15.79 -12.87 -2.68
N VAL A 100 -16.02 -11.94 -1.77
CA VAL A 100 -15.16 -11.74 -0.59
C VAL A 100 -15.17 -12.99 0.29
N LYS A 101 -16.32 -13.64 0.41
CA LYS A 101 -16.46 -14.87 1.18
C LYS A 101 -15.53 -15.97 0.68
N LYS A 102 -15.47 -16.17 -0.64
CA LYS A 102 -14.58 -17.17 -1.25
C LYS A 102 -13.12 -16.82 -1.01
N MET A 103 -12.76 -15.56 -1.15
CA MET A 103 -11.40 -15.07 -0.90
C MET A 103 -10.98 -15.32 0.55
N LEU A 104 -11.81 -14.95 1.53
CA LEU A 104 -11.53 -15.18 2.94
C LEU A 104 -11.51 -16.66 3.31
N SER A 105 -12.40 -17.45 2.71
CA SER A 105 -12.43 -18.90 2.91
C SER A 105 -11.14 -19.56 2.43
N PHE A 106 -10.56 -19.06 1.36
CA PHE A 106 -9.28 -19.55 0.86
C PHE A 106 -8.17 -19.37 1.91
N PHE A 107 -8.10 -18.22 2.54
CA PHE A 107 -7.10 -17.97 3.58
C PHE A 107 -7.28 -18.89 4.79
N VAL A 108 -8.51 -19.14 5.19
CA VAL A 108 -8.81 -20.07 6.29
C VAL A 108 -8.40 -21.49 5.93
N GLN A 109 -8.73 -21.94 4.71
CA GLN A 109 -8.42 -23.29 4.25
C GLN A 109 -6.92 -23.52 4.02
N SER A 110 -6.20 -22.49 3.62
CA SER A 110 -4.76 -22.59 3.40
C SER A 110 -3.92 -22.50 4.67
N GLU A 111 -4.56 -22.43 5.81
CA GLU A 111 -3.93 -22.28 7.12
C GLU A 111 -3.15 -20.96 7.33
N GLU A 112 -3.33 -20.03 6.39
CA GLU A 112 -2.75 -18.68 6.52
C GLU A 112 -3.48 -17.84 7.57
N LEU A 113 -4.69 -18.25 7.94
CA LEU A 113 -5.52 -17.58 8.93
C LEU A 113 -6.04 -18.62 9.92
N SER A 114 -5.59 -18.54 11.16
CA SER A 114 -6.03 -19.45 12.22
C SER A 114 -7.44 -19.08 12.72
N GLU A 115 -8.09 -20.04 13.37
CA GLU A 115 -9.39 -19.80 13.99
C GLU A 115 -9.31 -18.68 15.05
N ALA A 116 -8.23 -18.64 15.82
CA ALA A 116 -8.02 -17.59 16.82
C ALA A 116 -7.91 -16.21 16.17
N GLU A 117 -7.16 -16.09 15.08
CA GLU A 117 -7.05 -14.86 14.32
C GLU A 117 -8.40 -14.44 13.70
N LEU A 118 -9.16 -15.40 13.19
CA LEU A 118 -10.48 -15.15 12.65
C LEU A 118 -11.44 -14.62 13.72
N GLN A 119 -11.41 -15.21 14.91
CA GLN A 119 -12.19 -14.74 16.06
C GLN A 119 -11.80 -13.31 16.47
N GLU A 120 -10.51 -13.03 16.45
CA GLU A 120 -9.99 -11.69 16.72
C GLU A 120 -10.51 -10.67 15.70
N ILE A 121 -10.46 -11.00 14.42
CA ILE A 121 -11.02 -10.15 13.35
C ILE A 121 -12.52 -9.93 13.55
N LEU A 122 -13.27 -10.98 13.86
CA LEU A 122 -14.70 -10.88 14.13
C LEU A 122 -15.02 -10.01 15.33
N SER A 123 -14.15 -10.01 16.35
CA SER A 123 -14.32 -9.16 17.53
C SER A 123 -14.10 -7.68 17.23
N MET A 124 -13.36 -7.34 16.19
CA MET A 124 -13.17 -5.96 15.74
C MET A 124 -14.44 -5.38 15.11
N ILE A 125 -15.32 -6.25 14.61
CA ILE A 125 -16.64 -5.86 14.15
C ILE A 125 -17.53 -5.82 15.38
N ALA A 126 -17.96 -4.63 15.81
CA ALA A 126 -18.75 -4.49 17.02
C ALA A 126 -20.02 -5.35 16.94
N PRO A 127 -20.19 -6.34 17.85
CA PRO A 127 -21.35 -7.22 17.79
C PRO A 127 -22.62 -6.45 18.07
N GLY A 128 -23.60 -6.55 17.18
CA GLY A 128 -24.88 -5.91 17.29
C GLY A 128 -24.98 -4.51 16.71
N ASP A 129 -23.92 -3.98 16.21
CA ASP A 129 -23.99 -2.74 15.43
C ASP A 129 -24.55 -3.08 14.06
N GLU A 130 -25.55 -2.33 13.67
CA GLU A 130 -26.02 -2.39 12.32
C GLU A 130 -24.85 -2.22 11.36
N PRO A 131 -24.89 -2.88 10.23
CA PRO A 131 -23.91 -2.59 9.19
C PRO A 131 -24.05 -1.12 8.85
N ALA A 132 -23.28 -0.33 9.55
CA ALA A 132 -23.21 1.06 9.23
C ALA A 132 -22.88 1.16 7.76
N SER A 133 -23.68 1.86 7.04
CA SER A 133 -23.36 2.27 5.67
C SER A 133 -22.09 3.10 5.62
N ASP A 134 -21.38 3.14 6.71
CA ASP A 134 -20.16 3.89 6.88
C ASP A 134 -18.98 3.02 6.50
N THR A 135 -18.41 3.34 5.35
CA THR A 135 -17.20 2.72 4.83
C THR A 135 -15.93 3.30 5.43
N SER A 136 -16.05 4.16 6.43
CA SER A 136 -14.86 4.68 7.10
C SER A 136 -14.20 3.57 7.91
N MET A 137 -13.00 3.21 7.51
CA MET A 137 -12.18 2.30 8.30
C MET A 137 -11.92 2.96 9.66
N ASN A 138 -12.17 2.19 10.71
CA ASN A 138 -11.85 2.61 12.05
C ASN A 138 -10.37 3.04 12.13
N PRO A 139 -10.06 4.23 12.66
CA PRO A 139 -8.67 4.67 12.83
C PRO A 139 -7.77 3.67 13.54
N GLU A 140 -8.30 2.86 14.44
CA GLU A 140 -7.55 1.80 15.12
C GLU A 140 -7.09 0.70 14.17
N MET A 141 -7.86 0.39 13.14
CA MET A 141 -7.44 -0.56 12.12
C MET A 141 -6.29 -0.02 11.28
N LYS A 142 -6.23 1.27 11.04
CA LYS A 142 -5.11 1.91 10.35
C LYS A 142 -3.81 1.79 11.14
N ILE A 143 -3.86 1.93 12.45
CA ILE A 143 -2.68 1.83 13.31
C ILE A 143 -2.15 0.40 13.34
N GLN A 144 -3.03 -0.59 13.38
CA GLN A 144 -2.64 -2.00 13.36
C GLN A 144 -1.99 -2.40 12.03
N TRP A 145 -2.43 -1.83 10.93
CA TRP A 145 -1.82 -2.05 9.62
C TRP A 145 -0.38 -1.54 9.56
N CYS A 146 -0.11 -0.42 10.21
CA CYS A 146 1.23 0.16 10.25
C CYS A 146 2.17 -0.61 11.18
N THR A 147 1.66 -1.33 12.17
CA THR A 147 2.48 -2.07 13.14
C THR A 147 2.72 -3.53 12.76
N THR A 148 1.99 -4.07 11.78
CA THR A 148 2.12 -5.48 11.37
C THR A 148 3.24 -5.70 10.34
N TYR A 149 3.96 -4.68 10.01
CA TYR A 149 5.14 -4.75 9.17
C TYR A 149 6.38 -4.36 9.99
#